data_6f7678a60a4856c6119e6ac8357d1ec3
#
_entry.id   6f7678a60a4856c6119e6ac8357d1ec3
#
_cell.length_a   1.000
_cell.length_b   1.000
_cell.length_c   1.000
_cell.angle_alpha   90.00
_cell.angle_beta   90.00
_cell.angle_gamma   90.00
#
_symmetry.space_group_name_H-M   'P 1'
#
loop_
_entity.id
_entity.type
_entity.pdbx_description
1 polymer ?
#
loop_
_entity_poly.entity_id
_entity_poly.type
_entity_poly.pdbx_seq_one_letter_code
_entity_poly.pdbx_strand_id
1 'polypeptide(L)'
;MAPAPSSRFPRTLMLLGSGELGKEVAIAAQRLGCRVIAVDRYAGAPAMAVAHGVEVIPMTDPEALKAVVRRHRPDLVIPEIEALAVDALAELEAEGITVIPTARATAITMNRDRIRDLAAAELGLRTARYAYADSAAGLAAAAAPLGWPVVVKPVMSSSGKGQSVVHGPEDVASAWAAAQEGARGSGTRVIVEEFLRFSLAITLLTVRQWEGPTLFCPPIGHLQERGDYQCSWQPAAMGTAQLQAAQAMARQVTDHLGGAGLFGVEFFLCGPPGSEEVVFSELSPRPHDTGLVTLIGQNLSEFELHVRAVLGLPIPAIRSLGHAASRVVLATETHDHVSYSGVADALVNPDTQLLLFGKPDARPHRRMGVALALGADEAEARRKADGAAACLRVGAG
;
A
#
# COMPACT_ATOMS: atom_id res chain seq x y z
N MET A 1 -3.11 6.36 24.18
CA MET A 1 -3.94 5.75 23.12
C MET A 1 -5.32 6.37 23.19
N ALA A 2 -5.85 6.89 22.09
CA ALA A 2 -7.23 7.38 22.07
C ALA A 2 -8.19 6.23 22.45
N PRO A 3 -9.31 6.51 23.14
CA PRO A 3 -10.28 5.47 23.48
C PRO A 3 -10.85 4.85 22.20
N ALA A 4 -11.21 3.56 22.29
CA ALA A 4 -11.88 2.88 21.19
C ALA A 4 -13.11 3.68 20.74
N PRO A 5 -13.38 3.77 19.44
CA PRO A 5 -14.52 4.53 18.94
C PRO A 5 -15.83 3.99 19.53
N SER A 6 -16.79 4.88 19.81
CA SER A 6 -18.09 4.48 20.35
C SER A 6 -18.80 3.49 19.42
N SER A 7 -19.60 2.56 19.95
CA SER A 7 -20.38 1.59 19.17
C SER A 7 -21.59 2.22 18.42
N ARG A 8 -21.73 3.53 18.43
CA ARG A 8 -22.90 4.21 17.85
C ARG A 8 -22.74 4.37 16.33
N PHE A 9 -23.73 3.94 15.57
CA PHE A 9 -23.84 4.07 14.11
C PHE A 9 -25.07 4.93 13.74
N PRO A 10 -25.10 5.58 12.55
CA PRO A 10 -24.01 5.64 11.56
C PRO A 10 -22.85 6.54 11.98
N ARG A 11 -21.69 6.34 11.34
CA ARG A 11 -20.49 7.15 11.51
C ARG A 11 -20.10 7.85 10.22
N THR A 12 -19.43 8.98 10.34
CA THR A 12 -18.87 9.71 9.21
C THR A 12 -17.37 9.49 9.15
N LEU A 13 -16.90 8.90 8.06
CA LEU A 13 -15.49 8.68 7.76
C LEU A 13 -15.05 9.67 6.69
N MET A 14 -13.90 10.30 6.87
CA MET A 14 -13.26 11.14 5.87
C MET A 14 -12.01 10.45 5.37
N LEU A 15 -11.96 10.14 4.08
CA LEU A 15 -10.80 9.55 3.42
C LEU A 15 -9.91 10.66 2.89
N LEU A 16 -8.64 10.69 3.31
CA LEU A 16 -7.61 11.57 2.76
C LEU A 16 -6.78 10.79 1.75
N GLY A 17 -7.20 10.85 0.49
CA GLY A 17 -6.82 10.01 -0.62
C GLY A 17 -8.04 9.25 -1.12
N SER A 18 -8.39 9.45 -2.38
CA SER A 18 -9.62 8.92 -2.97
C SER A 18 -9.32 8.07 -4.21
N GLY A 19 -8.17 7.38 -4.19
CA GLY A 19 -7.76 6.45 -5.22
C GLY A 19 -8.58 5.16 -5.26
N GLU A 20 -8.08 4.16 -5.97
CA GLU A 20 -8.71 2.84 -6.11
C GLU A 20 -8.88 2.10 -4.78
N LEU A 21 -7.88 2.15 -3.90
CA LEU A 21 -7.97 1.53 -2.58
C LEU A 21 -8.95 2.29 -1.69
N GLY A 22 -8.91 3.62 -1.72
CA GLY A 22 -9.89 4.47 -1.02
C GLY A 22 -11.32 4.22 -1.47
N LYS A 23 -11.56 3.89 -2.75
CA LYS A 23 -12.89 3.49 -3.26
C LYS A 23 -13.38 2.23 -2.58
N GLU A 24 -12.55 1.20 -2.47
CA GLU A 24 -12.92 -0.05 -1.81
C GLU A 24 -13.10 0.12 -0.30
N VAL A 25 -12.31 0.98 0.36
CA VAL A 25 -12.55 1.39 1.77
C VAL A 25 -13.92 2.07 1.91
N ALA A 26 -14.26 2.98 0.98
CA ALA A 26 -15.57 3.65 0.99
C ALA A 26 -16.73 2.66 0.85
N ILE A 27 -16.63 1.72 -0.09
CA ILE A 27 -17.64 0.66 -0.32
C ILE A 27 -17.79 -0.21 0.94
N ALA A 28 -16.68 -0.65 1.53
CA ALA A 28 -16.69 -1.47 2.75
C ALA A 28 -17.33 -0.72 3.93
N ALA A 29 -17.05 0.57 4.10
CA ALA A 29 -17.65 1.41 5.12
C ALA A 29 -19.15 1.60 4.91
N GLN A 30 -19.58 1.84 3.67
CA GLN A 30 -21.00 2.01 3.32
C GLN A 30 -21.83 0.75 3.54
N ARG A 31 -21.26 -0.45 3.33
CA ARG A 31 -21.92 -1.72 3.69
C ARG A 31 -22.31 -1.81 5.18
N LEU A 32 -21.58 -1.05 6.03
CA LEU A 32 -21.87 -0.93 7.46
C LEU A 32 -22.70 0.32 7.80
N GLY A 33 -23.27 1.00 6.81
CA GLY A 33 -24.10 2.19 7.00
C GLY A 33 -23.32 3.47 7.30
N CYS A 34 -22.00 3.48 7.16
CA CYS A 34 -21.21 4.69 7.38
C CYS A 34 -21.41 5.72 6.27
N ARG A 35 -21.37 6.99 6.65
CA ARG A 35 -21.25 8.10 5.70
C ARG A 35 -19.76 8.27 5.34
N VAL A 36 -19.44 8.44 4.06
CA VAL A 36 -18.06 8.62 3.59
C VAL A 36 -17.92 9.96 2.88
N ILE A 37 -16.87 10.71 3.22
CA ILE A 37 -16.43 11.93 2.55
C ILE A 37 -15.08 11.62 1.90
N ALA A 38 -15.02 11.75 0.58
CA ALA A 38 -13.81 11.49 -0.20
C ALA A 38 -13.07 12.80 -0.47
N VAL A 39 -11.82 12.89 -0.06
CA VAL A 39 -10.97 14.07 -0.24
C VAL A 39 -9.77 13.69 -1.11
N ASP A 40 -9.49 14.47 -2.15
CA ASP A 40 -8.31 14.29 -3.01
C ASP A 40 -7.88 15.64 -3.61
N ARG A 41 -6.70 15.65 -4.26
CA ARG A 41 -6.14 16.83 -4.93
C ARG A 41 -6.76 17.12 -6.29
N TYR A 42 -7.54 16.19 -6.86
CA TYR A 42 -8.17 16.31 -8.19
C TYR A 42 -9.61 15.78 -8.16
N ALA A 43 -10.45 16.35 -9.01
CA ALA A 43 -11.84 15.92 -9.17
C ALA A 43 -11.94 14.59 -9.91
N GLY A 44 -12.99 13.82 -9.62
CA GLY A 44 -13.22 12.53 -10.29
C GLY A 44 -12.30 11.41 -9.84
N ALA A 45 -11.66 11.54 -8.67
CA ALA A 45 -10.92 10.44 -8.07
C ALA A 45 -11.85 9.24 -7.79
N PRO A 46 -11.38 7.98 -7.93
CA PRO A 46 -12.22 6.78 -7.89
C PRO A 46 -13.21 6.69 -6.73
N ALA A 47 -12.79 7.01 -5.50
CA ALA A 47 -13.68 6.98 -4.33
C ALA A 47 -14.76 8.07 -4.36
N MET A 48 -14.55 9.16 -5.08
CA MET A 48 -15.55 10.24 -5.21
C MET A 48 -16.81 9.77 -5.93
N ALA A 49 -16.68 8.76 -6.81
CA ALA A 49 -17.84 8.20 -7.53
C ALA A 49 -18.81 7.44 -6.62
N VAL A 50 -18.39 7.03 -5.44
CA VAL A 50 -19.20 6.24 -4.49
C VAL A 50 -19.42 6.96 -3.15
N ALA A 51 -18.71 8.04 -2.87
CA ALA A 51 -18.80 8.76 -1.61
C ALA A 51 -20.09 9.59 -1.46
N HIS A 52 -20.49 9.87 -0.21
CA HIS A 52 -21.63 10.73 0.09
C HIS A 52 -21.30 12.23 0.03
N GLY A 53 -20.03 12.58 0.13
CA GLY A 53 -19.53 13.93 0.01
C GLY A 53 -18.14 13.93 -0.63
N VAL A 54 -17.82 15.02 -1.31
CA VAL A 54 -16.59 15.13 -2.10
C VAL A 54 -15.94 16.48 -1.82
N GLU A 55 -14.62 16.48 -1.63
CA GLU A 55 -13.80 17.67 -1.48
C GLU A 55 -12.53 17.57 -2.33
N VAL A 56 -12.20 18.65 -2.99
CA VAL A 56 -10.97 18.77 -3.78
C VAL A 56 -10.10 19.85 -3.18
N ILE A 57 -8.95 19.47 -2.60
CA ILE A 57 -8.03 20.38 -1.93
C ILE A 57 -6.58 20.02 -2.22
N PRO A 58 -5.64 20.95 -2.12
CA PRO A 58 -4.22 20.62 -2.05
C PRO A 58 -3.94 19.88 -0.74
N MET A 59 -3.79 18.55 -0.80
CA MET A 59 -3.68 17.67 0.38
C MET A 59 -2.44 17.94 1.24
N THR A 60 -1.44 18.61 0.66
CA THR A 60 -0.20 19.02 1.34
C THR A 60 -0.29 20.42 1.95
N ASP A 61 -1.42 21.12 1.76
CA ASP A 61 -1.70 22.41 2.40
C ASP A 61 -2.33 22.16 3.77
N PRO A 62 -1.65 22.52 4.89
CA PRO A 62 -2.15 22.26 6.23
C PRO A 62 -3.44 23.04 6.55
N GLU A 63 -3.60 24.27 6.05
CA GLU A 63 -4.79 25.06 6.32
C GLU A 63 -6.01 24.55 5.55
N ALA A 64 -5.83 24.19 4.28
CA ALA A 64 -6.91 23.57 3.48
C ALA A 64 -7.37 22.25 4.11
N LEU A 65 -6.44 21.41 4.55
CA LEU A 65 -6.74 20.12 5.19
C LEU A 65 -7.51 20.33 6.51
N LYS A 66 -7.03 21.18 7.40
CA LYS A 66 -7.69 21.50 8.68
C LYS A 66 -9.09 22.10 8.46
N ALA A 67 -9.23 23.01 7.50
CA ALA A 67 -10.52 23.64 7.19
C ALA A 67 -11.56 22.64 6.75
N VAL A 68 -11.21 21.68 5.89
CA VAL A 68 -12.11 20.61 5.42
C VAL A 68 -12.53 19.71 6.59
N VAL A 69 -11.58 19.24 7.41
CA VAL A 69 -11.89 18.38 8.55
C VAL A 69 -12.80 19.08 9.56
N ARG A 70 -12.50 20.34 9.90
CA ARG A 70 -13.30 21.13 10.86
C ARG A 70 -14.72 21.45 10.32
N ARG A 71 -14.86 21.64 9.00
CA ARG A 71 -16.16 21.89 8.34
C ARG A 71 -17.08 20.67 8.41
N HIS A 72 -16.54 19.48 8.10
CA HIS A 72 -17.32 18.25 8.06
C HIS A 72 -17.46 17.54 9.41
N ARG A 73 -16.55 17.79 10.35
CA ARG A 73 -16.50 17.15 11.68
C ARG A 73 -16.70 15.62 11.59
N PRO A 74 -15.87 14.90 10.84
CA PRO A 74 -15.99 13.45 10.73
C PRO A 74 -15.71 12.78 12.08
N ASP A 75 -16.30 11.60 12.31
CA ASP A 75 -15.96 10.78 13.46
C ASP A 75 -14.53 10.21 13.35
N LEU A 76 -14.07 9.97 12.12
CA LEU A 76 -12.77 9.37 11.82
C LEU A 76 -12.17 10.01 10.56
N VAL A 77 -10.90 10.33 10.62
CA VAL A 77 -10.08 10.74 9.47
C VAL A 77 -9.15 9.58 9.12
N ILE A 78 -9.15 9.15 7.87
CA ILE A 78 -8.38 7.99 7.38
C ILE A 78 -7.41 8.48 6.31
N PRO A 79 -6.11 8.69 6.65
CA PRO A 79 -5.04 8.87 5.69
C PRO A 79 -4.88 7.63 4.80
N GLU A 80 -4.99 7.82 3.48
CA GLU A 80 -4.91 6.72 2.50
C GLU A 80 -3.78 6.92 1.47
N ILE A 81 -3.16 8.10 1.46
CA ILE A 81 -2.01 8.42 0.60
C ILE A 81 -0.85 9.01 1.41
N GLU A 82 0.35 9.02 0.80
CA GLU A 82 1.56 9.56 1.45
C GLU A 82 1.68 11.09 1.35
N ALA A 83 1.11 11.72 0.32
CA ALA A 83 1.27 13.15 0.06
C ALA A 83 0.25 13.99 0.86
N LEU A 84 0.48 14.11 2.17
CA LEU A 84 -0.39 14.80 3.13
C LEU A 84 0.38 15.81 3.99
N ALA A 85 -0.32 16.83 4.48
CA ALA A 85 0.17 17.73 5.52
C ALA A 85 0.11 17.03 6.89
N VAL A 86 1.12 16.20 7.22
CA VAL A 86 1.11 15.32 8.40
C VAL A 86 1.09 16.10 9.70
N ASP A 87 1.77 17.25 9.77
CA ASP A 87 1.76 18.10 10.96
C ASP A 87 0.33 18.60 11.26
N ALA A 88 -0.46 18.89 10.23
CA ALA A 88 -1.87 19.24 10.39
C ALA A 88 -2.70 18.08 10.97
N LEU A 89 -2.36 16.83 10.65
CA LEU A 89 -3.02 15.65 11.25
C LEU A 89 -2.71 15.56 12.74
N ALA A 90 -1.48 15.87 13.15
CA ALA A 90 -1.09 15.87 14.57
C ALA A 90 -1.81 16.98 15.35
N GLU A 91 -1.97 18.17 14.76
CA GLU A 91 -2.77 19.24 15.35
C GLU A 91 -4.24 18.83 15.52
N LEU A 92 -4.84 18.20 14.50
CA LEU A 92 -6.22 17.71 14.55
C LEU A 92 -6.39 16.60 15.61
N GLU A 93 -5.42 15.70 15.77
CA GLU A 93 -5.43 14.72 16.88
C GLU A 93 -5.41 15.42 18.26
N ALA A 94 -4.62 16.48 18.40
CA ALA A 94 -4.58 17.26 19.62
C ALA A 94 -5.91 18.02 19.88
N GLU A 95 -6.67 18.34 18.84
CA GLU A 95 -8.04 18.90 18.93
C GLU A 95 -9.10 17.83 19.26
N GLY A 96 -8.71 16.55 19.35
CA GLY A 96 -9.61 15.43 19.66
C GLY A 96 -10.23 14.75 18.44
N ILE A 97 -9.78 15.05 17.22
CA ILE A 97 -10.18 14.31 16.01
C ILE A 97 -9.47 12.96 16.00
N THR A 98 -10.23 11.89 15.77
CA THR A 98 -9.64 10.56 15.64
C THR A 98 -9.05 10.36 14.25
N VAL A 99 -7.73 10.19 14.16
CA VAL A 99 -7.00 9.92 12.91
C VAL A 99 -6.45 8.50 12.93
N ILE A 100 -6.75 7.69 11.91
CA ILE A 100 -6.33 6.29 11.82
C ILE A 100 -5.91 5.94 10.39
N PRO A 101 -4.64 5.56 10.16
CA PRO A 101 -3.55 5.41 11.14
C PRO A 101 -3.21 6.73 11.82
N THR A 102 -2.60 6.66 13.02
CA THR A 102 -2.26 7.88 13.77
C THR A 102 -1.37 8.82 12.96
N ALA A 103 -1.43 10.12 13.23
CA ALA A 103 -0.54 11.10 12.59
C ALA A 103 0.94 10.69 12.73
N ARG A 104 1.33 10.15 13.90
CA ARG A 104 2.68 9.62 14.14
C ARG A 104 3.02 8.45 13.22
N ALA A 105 2.13 7.46 13.09
CA ALA A 105 2.34 6.31 12.21
C ALA A 105 2.44 6.77 10.75
N THR A 106 1.57 7.66 10.31
CA THR A 106 1.60 8.28 8.99
C THR A 106 2.94 8.99 8.74
N ALA A 107 3.41 9.82 9.68
CA ALA A 107 4.67 10.55 9.56
C ALA A 107 5.90 9.64 9.42
N ILE A 108 5.93 8.53 10.16
CA ILE A 108 7.04 7.58 10.11
C ILE A 108 7.04 6.83 8.77
N THR A 109 5.89 6.33 8.35
CA THR A 109 5.78 5.44 7.18
C THR A 109 5.83 6.16 5.84
N MET A 110 5.55 7.47 5.82
CA MET A 110 5.73 8.30 4.61
C MET A 110 7.20 8.48 4.22
N ASN A 111 8.12 8.32 5.15
CA ASN A 111 9.54 8.56 4.95
C ASN A 111 10.33 7.26 5.09
N ARG A 112 10.98 6.82 4.00
CA ARG A 112 11.78 5.57 3.99
C ARG A 112 12.90 5.56 5.02
N ASP A 113 13.53 6.72 5.28
CA ASP A 113 14.55 6.83 6.31
C ASP A 113 13.96 6.55 7.70
N ARG A 114 12.85 7.16 8.04
CA ARG A 114 12.23 7.01 9.37
C ARG A 114 11.76 5.58 9.63
N ILE A 115 11.06 4.95 8.67
CA ILE A 115 10.60 3.57 8.85
C ILE A 115 11.77 2.58 8.83
N ARG A 116 12.83 2.85 8.05
CA ARG A 116 14.03 2.03 8.02
C ARG A 116 14.81 2.13 9.33
N ASP A 117 15.02 3.33 9.86
CA ASP A 117 15.70 3.55 11.13
C ASP A 117 14.90 2.95 12.29
N LEU A 118 13.58 3.11 12.30
CA LEU A 118 12.72 2.43 13.26
C LEU A 118 12.91 0.91 13.21
N ALA A 119 12.81 0.30 12.04
CA ALA A 119 12.89 -1.15 11.90
C ALA A 119 14.30 -1.68 12.25
N ALA A 120 15.36 -1.08 11.70
CA ALA A 120 16.71 -1.58 11.84
C ALA A 120 17.41 -1.12 13.12
N ALA A 121 17.38 0.20 13.42
CA ALA A 121 18.17 0.76 14.51
C ALA A 121 17.43 0.70 15.85
N GLU A 122 16.13 0.96 15.89
CA GLU A 122 15.39 0.97 17.16
C GLU A 122 14.86 -0.43 17.53
N LEU A 123 14.33 -1.18 16.55
CA LEU A 123 13.70 -2.48 16.78
C LEU A 123 14.63 -3.67 16.51
N GLY A 124 15.80 -3.44 15.92
CA GLY A 124 16.78 -4.48 15.64
C GLY A 124 16.32 -5.53 14.62
N LEU A 125 15.38 -5.18 13.75
CA LEU A 125 14.89 -6.12 12.74
C LEU A 125 15.90 -6.31 11.62
N ARG A 126 15.93 -7.50 11.03
CA ARG A 126 16.72 -7.77 9.83
C ARG A 126 16.14 -7.00 8.64
N THR A 127 16.88 -6.03 8.14
CA THR A 127 16.58 -5.24 6.93
C THR A 127 17.75 -5.37 5.95
N ALA A 128 17.62 -4.85 4.72
CA ALA A 128 18.78 -4.60 3.88
C ALA A 128 19.75 -3.68 4.62
N ARG A 129 21.07 -3.90 4.48
CA ARG A 129 22.07 -2.94 4.96
C ARG A 129 21.90 -1.65 4.15
N TYR A 130 22.01 -0.52 4.80
CA TYR A 130 21.69 0.78 4.16
C TYR A 130 22.59 1.89 4.66
N ALA A 131 22.63 2.95 3.89
CA ALA A 131 23.20 4.24 4.25
C ALA A 131 22.40 5.36 3.58
N TYR A 132 22.61 6.60 4.01
CA TYR A 132 21.97 7.77 3.41
C TYR A 132 22.99 8.62 2.67
N ALA A 133 22.52 9.34 1.65
CA ALA A 133 23.31 10.30 0.91
C ALA A 133 22.48 11.54 0.57
N ASP A 134 23.13 12.71 0.67
CA ASP A 134 22.54 14.01 0.36
C ASP A 134 23.17 14.66 -0.90
N SER A 135 24.05 13.92 -1.60
CA SER A 135 24.71 14.31 -2.85
C SER A 135 25.17 13.10 -3.66
N ALA A 136 25.45 13.27 -4.95
CA ALA A 136 25.99 12.21 -5.80
C ALA A 136 27.35 11.68 -5.28
N ALA A 137 28.23 12.55 -4.80
CA ALA A 137 29.49 12.13 -4.18
C ALA A 137 29.26 11.35 -2.89
N GLY A 138 28.29 11.77 -2.05
CA GLY A 138 27.84 11.04 -0.87
C GLY A 138 27.27 9.68 -1.21
N LEU A 139 26.53 9.55 -2.32
CA LEU A 139 26.00 8.27 -2.79
C LEU A 139 27.12 7.26 -3.11
N ALA A 140 28.15 7.70 -3.84
CA ALA A 140 29.30 6.85 -4.13
C ALA A 140 30.01 6.37 -2.83
N ALA A 141 30.21 7.28 -1.88
CA ALA A 141 30.79 6.98 -0.57
C ALA A 141 29.92 6.02 0.28
N ALA A 142 28.59 6.20 0.23
CA ALA A 142 27.63 5.34 0.92
C ALA A 142 27.56 3.92 0.33
N ALA A 143 27.69 3.80 -1.00
CA ALA A 143 27.63 2.51 -1.70
C ALA A 143 28.89 1.66 -1.47
N ALA A 144 30.06 2.28 -1.33
CA ALA A 144 31.35 1.57 -1.22
C ALA A 144 31.37 0.48 -0.11
N PRO A 145 30.94 0.73 1.14
CA PRO A 145 30.93 -0.31 2.18
C PRO A 145 29.80 -1.34 2.01
N LEU A 146 28.75 -1.04 1.24
CA LEU A 146 27.66 -1.98 0.98
C LEU A 146 28.05 -3.00 -0.10
N GLY A 147 28.93 -2.62 -1.01
CA GLY A 147 29.33 -3.40 -2.19
C GLY A 147 28.32 -3.24 -3.33
N TRP A 148 28.82 -3.39 -4.55
CA TRP A 148 28.00 -3.30 -5.77
C TRP A 148 27.40 -4.67 -6.14
N PRO A 149 26.19 -4.70 -6.72
CA PRO A 149 25.29 -3.57 -6.95
C PRO A 149 24.59 -3.08 -5.67
N VAL A 150 24.08 -1.83 -5.72
CA VAL A 150 23.21 -1.26 -4.68
C VAL A 150 21.89 -0.77 -5.28
N VAL A 151 20.88 -0.60 -4.43
CA VAL A 151 19.59 0.01 -4.81
C VAL A 151 19.54 1.41 -4.22
N VAL A 152 19.27 2.40 -5.06
CA VAL A 152 19.10 3.81 -4.67
C VAL A 152 17.65 4.20 -4.80
N LYS A 153 17.08 4.80 -3.74
CA LYS A 153 15.68 5.24 -3.70
C LYS A 153 15.59 6.64 -3.08
N PRO A 154 14.71 7.52 -3.58
CA PRO A 154 14.34 8.72 -2.84
C PRO A 154 13.74 8.36 -1.47
N VAL A 155 13.97 9.18 -0.46
CA VAL A 155 13.36 8.98 0.87
C VAL A 155 11.85 9.04 0.80
N MET A 156 11.30 9.94 -0.02
CA MET A 156 9.86 10.04 -0.24
C MET A 156 9.53 9.82 -1.73
N SER A 157 8.98 8.66 -2.05
CA SER A 157 8.44 8.34 -3.38
C SER A 157 7.45 7.16 -3.26
N SER A 158 6.67 6.91 -4.30
CA SER A 158 5.75 5.76 -4.39
C SER A 158 5.90 5.05 -5.73
N SER A 159 5.49 3.78 -5.80
CA SER A 159 5.48 2.97 -7.03
C SER A 159 6.85 2.94 -7.72
N GLY A 160 7.93 2.80 -6.97
CA GLY A 160 9.29 2.67 -7.49
C GLY A 160 9.86 3.89 -8.24
N LYS A 161 9.18 5.05 -8.20
CA LYS A 161 9.67 6.25 -8.89
C LYS A 161 10.99 6.72 -8.33
N GLY A 162 11.95 6.98 -9.23
CA GLY A 162 13.30 7.39 -8.86
C GLY A 162 14.17 6.28 -8.27
N GLN A 163 13.67 5.03 -8.25
CA GLN A 163 14.48 3.89 -7.84
C GLN A 163 15.39 3.43 -8.97
N SER A 164 16.66 3.15 -8.65
CA SER A 164 17.65 2.62 -9.58
C SER A 164 18.46 1.51 -8.96
N VAL A 165 18.83 0.51 -9.77
CA VAL A 165 19.89 -0.44 -9.44
C VAL A 165 21.18 0.12 -10.00
N VAL A 166 22.20 0.26 -9.19
CA VAL A 166 23.48 0.89 -9.49
C VAL A 166 24.56 -0.18 -9.44
N HIS A 167 25.14 -0.51 -10.58
CA HIS A 167 26.09 -1.63 -10.71
C HIS A 167 27.52 -1.23 -10.40
N GLY A 168 27.87 0.05 -10.53
CA GLY A 168 29.20 0.57 -10.29
C GLY A 168 29.24 2.08 -10.13
N PRO A 169 30.42 2.66 -9.87
CA PRO A 169 30.57 4.11 -9.71
C PRO A 169 30.15 4.92 -10.94
N GLU A 170 30.21 4.34 -12.13
CA GLU A 170 29.81 4.96 -13.40
C GLU A 170 28.31 5.29 -13.47
N ASP A 171 27.46 4.53 -12.76
CA ASP A 171 26.01 4.71 -12.75
C ASP A 171 25.53 5.74 -11.72
N VAL A 172 26.41 6.18 -10.81
CA VAL A 172 26.05 7.03 -9.66
C VAL A 172 25.37 8.34 -10.08
N ALA A 173 25.90 9.01 -11.10
CA ALA A 173 25.37 10.30 -11.55
C ALA A 173 23.96 10.17 -12.12
N SER A 174 23.71 9.13 -12.93
CA SER A 174 22.39 8.86 -13.52
C SER A 174 21.37 8.44 -12.46
N ALA A 175 21.77 7.58 -11.50
CA ALA A 175 20.92 7.15 -10.41
C ALA A 175 20.53 8.30 -9.47
N TRP A 176 21.49 9.20 -9.18
CA TRP A 176 21.22 10.40 -8.41
C TRP A 176 20.20 11.29 -9.12
N ALA A 177 20.39 11.57 -10.42
CA ALA A 177 19.46 12.38 -11.20
C ALA A 177 18.05 11.77 -11.24
N ALA A 178 17.95 10.46 -11.50
CA ALA A 178 16.68 9.74 -11.50
C ALA A 178 15.99 9.81 -10.12
N ALA A 179 16.76 9.69 -9.03
CA ALA A 179 16.20 9.79 -7.68
C ALA A 179 15.66 11.20 -7.39
N GLN A 180 16.33 12.26 -7.84
CA GLN A 180 15.84 13.63 -7.67
C GLN A 180 14.58 13.90 -8.48
N GLU A 181 14.49 13.39 -9.71
CA GLU A 181 13.30 13.51 -10.57
C GLU A 181 12.09 12.75 -10.00
N GLY A 182 12.33 11.56 -9.42
CA GLY A 182 11.29 10.71 -8.85
C GLY A 182 10.85 11.07 -7.43
N ALA A 183 11.59 11.96 -6.74
CA ALA A 183 11.32 12.36 -5.38
C ALA A 183 10.01 13.16 -5.25
N ARG A 184 9.34 12.99 -4.12
CA ARG A 184 8.21 13.84 -3.69
C ARG A 184 8.68 14.77 -2.56
N GLY A 185 8.26 16.03 -2.59
CA GLY A 185 8.69 17.04 -1.62
C GLY A 185 10.01 17.71 -1.99
N SER A 186 10.55 18.51 -1.06
CA SER A 186 11.76 19.34 -1.27
C SER A 186 13.07 18.67 -0.82
N GLY A 187 13.01 17.44 -0.30
CA GLY A 187 14.19 16.73 0.21
C GLY A 187 15.03 16.12 -0.92
N THR A 188 16.36 16.25 -0.83
CA THR A 188 17.31 15.67 -1.79
C THR A 188 17.87 14.32 -1.34
N ARG A 189 17.64 13.94 -0.08
CA ARG A 189 18.18 12.72 0.54
C ARG A 189 17.70 11.46 -0.18
N VAL A 190 18.62 10.53 -0.39
CA VAL A 190 18.35 9.18 -0.87
C VAL A 190 18.77 8.14 0.17
N ILE A 191 18.11 6.99 0.15
CA ILE A 191 18.57 5.78 0.83
C ILE A 191 19.31 4.92 -0.21
N VAL A 192 20.47 4.39 0.19
CA VAL A 192 21.30 3.46 -0.57
C VAL A 192 21.26 2.13 0.16
N GLU A 193 20.74 1.10 -0.47
CA GLU A 193 20.55 -0.23 0.13
C GLU A 193 21.39 -1.28 -0.58
N GLU A 194 21.87 -2.29 0.14
CA GLU A 194 22.46 -3.47 -0.49
C GLU A 194 21.44 -4.12 -1.44
N PHE A 195 21.91 -4.63 -2.56
CA PHE A 195 21.08 -5.37 -3.49
C PHE A 195 20.82 -6.78 -2.97
N LEU A 196 19.59 -7.03 -2.50
CA LEU A 196 19.17 -8.33 -2.02
C LEU A 196 18.77 -9.24 -3.18
N ARG A 197 19.30 -10.47 -3.20
CA ARG A 197 18.81 -11.55 -4.05
C ARG A 197 17.79 -12.34 -3.24
N PHE A 198 16.54 -12.30 -3.65
CA PHE A 198 15.44 -12.98 -2.98
C PHE A 198 14.73 -13.95 -3.93
N SER A 199 14.18 -15.01 -3.37
CA SER A 199 13.36 -16.00 -4.09
C SER A 199 11.91 -15.57 -4.18
N LEU A 200 11.43 -14.81 -3.19
CA LEU A 200 10.03 -14.38 -3.09
C LEU A 200 9.93 -13.04 -2.36
N ALA A 201 9.11 -12.14 -2.90
CA ALA A 201 8.61 -10.96 -2.20
C ALA A 201 7.20 -11.25 -1.68
N ILE A 202 6.94 -10.92 -0.42
CA ILE A 202 5.65 -11.12 0.21
C ILE A 202 5.13 -9.85 0.86
N THR A 203 3.82 -9.72 0.91
CA THR A 203 3.10 -8.79 1.77
C THR A 203 2.36 -9.59 2.84
N LEU A 204 2.58 -9.25 4.10
CA LEU A 204 1.83 -9.78 5.23
C LEU A 204 0.87 -8.71 5.73
N LEU A 205 -0.41 -8.82 5.35
CA LEU A 205 -1.45 -7.95 5.86
C LEU A 205 -1.66 -8.24 7.35
N THR A 206 -1.39 -7.21 8.15
CA THR A 206 -1.37 -7.26 9.61
C THR A 206 -2.45 -6.35 10.14
N VAL A 207 -3.38 -6.88 10.94
CA VAL A 207 -4.52 -6.12 11.45
C VAL A 207 -4.36 -5.90 12.94
N ARG A 208 -4.25 -4.64 13.34
CA ARG A 208 -4.30 -4.24 14.75
C ARG A 208 -5.71 -3.82 15.11
N GLN A 209 -6.21 -4.40 16.19
CA GLN A 209 -7.51 -4.07 16.77
C GLN A 209 -7.32 -3.07 17.91
N TRP A 210 -8.36 -2.33 18.27
CA TRP A 210 -8.37 -1.49 19.48
C TRP A 210 -8.16 -2.33 20.74
N GLU A 211 -8.80 -3.48 20.77
CA GLU A 211 -8.70 -4.48 21.82
C GLU A 211 -8.50 -5.86 21.18
N GLY A 212 -7.74 -6.73 21.85
CA GLY A 212 -7.48 -8.08 21.36
C GLY A 212 -6.14 -8.26 20.65
N PRO A 213 -5.89 -9.45 20.12
CA PRO A 213 -4.62 -9.78 19.49
C PRO A 213 -4.47 -9.11 18.11
N THR A 214 -3.22 -8.92 17.70
CA THR A 214 -2.89 -8.64 16.30
C THR A 214 -3.20 -9.86 15.44
N LEU A 215 -3.96 -9.67 14.35
CA LEU A 215 -4.34 -10.71 13.41
C LEU A 215 -3.51 -10.61 12.14
N PHE A 216 -3.32 -11.74 11.45
CA PHE A 216 -2.59 -11.82 10.20
C PHE A 216 -3.45 -12.48 9.13
N CYS A 217 -3.43 -11.93 7.92
CA CYS A 217 -3.93 -12.62 6.75
C CYS A 217 -2.95 -13.71 6.32
N PRO A 218 -3.36 -14.70 5.53
CA PRO A 218 -2.43 -15.55 4.81
C PRO A 218 -1.43 -14.70 3.99
N PRO A 219 -0.15 -15.09 3.90
CA PRO A 219 0.85 -14.31 3.19
C PRO A 219 0.48 -14.15 1.71
N ILE A 220 0.78 -12.99 1.15
CA ILE A 220 0.54 -12.65 -0.24
C ILE A 220 1.88 -12.58 -0.97
N GLY A 221 2.09 -13.47 -1.94
CA GLY A 221 3.21 -13.34 -2.87
C GLY A 221 2.90 -12.31 -3.94
N HIS A 222 3.90 -11.57 -4.40
CA HIS A 222 3.71 -10.59 -5.44
C HIS A 222 4.91 -10.45 -6.38
N LEU A 223 4.66 -9.93 -7.57
CA LEU A 223 5.66 -9.53 -8.53
C LEU A 223 5.56 -8.04 -8.79
N GLN A 224 6.71 -7.40 -8.86
CA GLN A 224 6.87 -6.00 -9.26
C GLN A 224 7.74 -5.92 -10.51
N GLU A 225 7.39 -5.02 -11.40
CA GLU A 225 8.23 -4.63 -12.54
C GLU A 225 8.50 -3.12 -12.45
N ARG A 226 9.75 -2.72 -12.60
CA ARG A 226 10.16 -1.31 -12.44
C ARG A 226 9.72 -0.68 -11.11
N GLY A 227 9.65 -1.52 -10.04
CA GLY A 227 9.16 -1.10 -8.73
C GLY A 227 7.64 -0.88 -8.65
N ASP A 228 6.88 -1.25 -9.69
CA ASP A 228 5.42 -1.16 -9.68
C ASP A 228 4.78 -2.54 -9.65
N TYR A 229 3.72 -2.68 -8.86
CA TYR A 229 2.97 -3.92 -8.68
C TYR A 229 2.35 -4.42 -9.99
N GLN A 230 2.50 -5.71 -10.28
CA GLN A 230 1.98 -6.36 -11.48
C GLN A 230 0.96 -7.44 -11.19
N CYS A 231 1.25 -8.29 -10.23
CA CYS A 231 0.34 -9.36 -9.81
C CYS A 231 0.60 -9.77 -8.36
N SER A 232 -0.39 -10.34 -7.73
CA SER A 232 -0.26 -11.01 -6.43
C SER A 232 -1.06 -12.30 -6.39
N TRP A 233 -0.71 -13.16 -5.44
CA TRP A 233 -1.40 -14.42 -5.19
C TRP A 233 -1.43 -14.75 -3.70
N GLN A 234 -2.44 -15.50 -3.28
CA GLN A 234 -2.68 -15.87 -1.89
C GLN A 234 -3.32 -17.25 -1.79
N PRO A 235 -2.86 -18.12 -0.84
CA PRO A 235 -1.71 -17.91 0.01
C PRO A 235 -0.39 -18.11 -0.74
N ALA A 236 0.62 -17.31 -0.44
CA ALA A 236 1.97 -17.58 -0.89
C ALA A 236 2.59 -18.74 -0.10
N ALA A 237 3.34 -19.60 -0.78
CA ALA A 237 4.01 -20.70 -0.13
C ALA A 237 5.18 -20.19 0.74
N MET A 238 5.09 -20.44 2.05
CA MET A 238 6.12 -20.11 3.04
C MET A 238 6.30 -21.27 4.01
N GLY A 239 7.54 -21.50 4.44
CA GLY A 239 7.80 -22.39 5.56
C GLY A 239 7.23 -21.83 6.87
N THR A 240 6.90 -22.72 7.81
CA THR A 240 6.34 -22.32 9.11
C THR A 240 7.25 -21.35 9.86
N ALA A 241 8.57 -21.60 9.83
CA ALA A 241 9.55 -20.75 10.51
C ALA A 241 9.62 -19.34 9.90
N GLN A 242 9.62 -19.24 8.55
CA GLN A 242 9.61 -17.97 7.85
C GLN A 242 8.33 -17.18 8.14
N LEU A 243 7.17 -17.84 8.12
CA LEU A 243 5.89 -17.19 8.43
C LEU A 243 5.87 -16.67 9.87
N GLN A 244 6.33 -17.45 10.83
CA GLN A 244 6.43 -17.01 12.23
C GLN A 244 7.39 -15.83 12.41
N ALA A 245 8.53 -15.84 11.73
CA ALA A 245 9.48 -14.72 11.73
C ALA A 245 8.85 -13.44 11.15
N ALA A 246 8.20 -13.53 9.99
CA ALA A 246 7.49 -12.41 9.38
C ALA A 246 6.39 -11.85 10.30
N GLN A 247 5.59 -12.71 10.92
CA GLN A 247 4.54 -12.32 11.88
C GLN A 247 5.12 -11.63 13.13
N ALA A 248 6.26 -12.14 13.64
CA ALA A 248 6.92 -11.52 14.80
C ALA A 248 7.43 -10.12 14.47
N MET A 249 8.11 -9.94 13.33
CA MET A 249 8.60 -8.64 12.85
C MET A 249 7.44 -7.67 12.59
N ALA A 250 6.38 -8.13 11.89
CA ALA A 250 5.22 -7.30 11.59
C ALA A 250 4.52 -6.84 12.86
N ARG A 251 4.35 -7.72 13.84
CA ARG A 251 3.77 -7.36 15.15
C ARG A 251 4.62 -6.31 15.84
N GLN A 252 5.94 -6.51 15.91
CA GLN A 252 6.85 -5.60 16.61
C GLN A 252 6.80 -4.19 16.02
N VAL A 253 6.83 -4.04 14.69
CA VAL A 253 6.74 -2.74 14.02
C VAL A 253 5.38 -2.10 14.23
N THR A 254 4.30 -2.84 14.00
CA THR A 254 2.94 -2.30 14.11
C THR A 254 2.57 -1.96 15.55
N ASP A 255 3.06 -2.71 16.54
CA ASP A 255 2.89 -2.39 17.97
C ASP A 255 3.61 -1.07 18.32
N HIS A 256 4.81 -0.86 17.79
CA HIS A 256 5.54 0.40 17.99
C HIS A 256 4.85 1.60 17.33
N LEU A 257 4.32 1.43 16.11
CA LEU A 257 3.56 2.48 15.42
C LEU A 257 2.26 2.84 16.15
N GLY A 258 1.63 1.87 16.78
CA GLY A 258 0.37 2.06 17.50
C GLY A 258 -0.84 2.24 16.58
N GLY A 259 -1.98 2.58 17.19
CA GLY A 259 -3.26 2.72 16.50
C GLY A 259 -3.91 1.38 16.14
N ALA A 260 -5.13 1.44 15.61
CA ALA A 260 -5.84 0.30 15.03
C ALA A 260 -5.87 0.44 13.51
N GLY A 261 -6.17 -0.64 12.79
CA GLY A 261 -6.25 -0.64 11.33
C GLY A 261 -5.48 -1.80 10.71
N LEU A 262 -5.41 -1.79 9.40
CA LEU A 262 -4.64 -2.75 8.62
C LEU A 262 -3.32 -2.13 8.19
N PHE A 263 -2.27 -2.95 8.23
CA PHE A 263 -0.92 -2.59 7.80
C PHE A 263 -0.45 -3.60 6.75
N GLY A 264 0.00 -3.13 5.60
CA GLY A 264 0.70 -3.93 4.60
C GLY A 264 2.19 -3.96 4.91
N VAL A 265 2.71 -5.09 5.40
CA VAL A 265 4.13 -5.22 5.75
C VAL A 265 4.82 -6.08 4.70
N GLU A 266 5.83 -5.53 4.04
CA GLU A 266 6.56 -6.20 2.97
C GLU A 266 7.85 -6.83 3.47
N PHE A 267 8.12 -8.04 2.97
CA PHE A 267 9.33 -8.81 3.27
C PHE A 267 9.91 -9.45 2.02
N PHE A 268 11.20 -9.70 2.05
CA PHE A 268 11.90 -10.57 1.10
C PHE A 268 12.32 -11.88 1.77
N LEU A 269 12.18 -12.99 1.04
CA LEU A 269 12.77 -14.27 1.42
C LEU A 269 14.11 -14.41 0.71
N CYS A 270 15.20 -14.33 1.47
CA CYS A 270 16.56 -14.29 0.95
C CYS A 270 17.33 -15.56 1.37
N GLY A 271 18.10 -16.13 0.46
CA GLY A 271 18.94 -17.29 0.72
C GLY A 271 18.49 -18.58 0.02
N PRO A 272 19.07 -19.73 0.37
CA PRO A 272 18.76 -21.00 -0.28
C PRO A 272 17.33 -21.47 0.00
N PRO A 273 16.67 -22.15 -0.95
CA PRO A 273 15.33 -22.70 -0.76
C PRO A 273 15.22 -23.57 0.50
N GLY A 274 14.18 -23.30 1.31
CA GLY A 274 13.89 -24.02 2.55
C GLY A 274 14.64 -23.52 3.80
N SER A 275 15.60 -22.60 3.62
CA SER A 275 16.33 -21.94 4.72
C SER A 275 16.45 -20.44 4.51
N GLU A 276 15.48 -19.86 3.81
CA GLU A 276 15.47 -18.43 3.54
C GLU A 276 15.34 -17.61 4.83
N GLU A 277 16.11 -16.54 4.89
CA GLU A 277 15.98 -15.50 5.90
C GLU A 277 14.86 -14.53 5.50
N VAL A 278 14.04 -14.13 6.46
CA VAL A 278 13.02 -13.11 6.28
C VAL A 278 13.64 -11.74 6.51
N VAL A 279 13.57 -10.88 5.50
CA VAL A 279 14.14 -9.54 5.54
C VAL A 279 13.02 -8.52 5.42
N PHE A 280 12.87 -7.64 6.42
CA PHE A 280 11.90 -6.54 6.37
C PHE A 280 12.27 -5.54 5.27
N SER A 281 11.29 -5.19 4.45
CA SER A 281 11.45 -4.23 3.35
C SER A 281 10.80 -2.89 3.63
N GLU A 282 9.48 -2.86 3.71
CA GLU A 282 8.69 -1.63 3.83
C GLU A 282 7.39 -1.90 4.60
N LEU A 283 6.69 -0.84 5.03
CA LEU A 283 5.39 -0.92 5.66
C LEU A 283 4.49 0.23 5.21
N SER A 284 3.27 -0.11 4.79
CA SER A 284 2.18 0.82 4.55
C SER A 284 1.14 0.71 5.68
N PRO A 285 0.76 1.80 6.36
CA PRO A 285 -0.17 1.74 7.50
C PRO A 285 -1.64 1.80 7.04
N ARG A 286 -1.95 1.14 5.94
CA ARG A 286 -3.23 1.19 5.22
C ARG A 286 -3.37 -0.02 4.31
N PRO A 287 -4.55 -0.25 3.67
CA PRO A 287 -4.70 -1.23 2.59
C PRO A 287 -3.61 -1.12 1.53
N HIS A 288 -3.19 -2.24 0.98
CA HIS A 288 -2.04 -2.36 0.10
C HIS A 288 -2.45 -2.91 -1.27
N ASP A 289 -1.86 -2.39 -2.36
CA ASP A 289 -2.18 -2.83 -3.73
C ASP A 289 -2.15 -4.36 -3.92
N THR A 290 -1.19 -5.04 -3.28
CA THR A 290 -1.10 -6.50 -3.33
C THR A 290 -2.27 -7.18 -2.66
N GLY A 291 -2.92 -6.51 -1.71
CA GLY A 291 -4.06 -7.02 -0.95
C GLY A 291 -5.38 -7.01 -1.73
N LEU A 292 -5.44 -6.41 -2.92
CA LEU A 292 -6.61 -6.51 -3.81
C LEU A 292 -7.04 -7.96 -4.07
N VAL A 293 -6.11 -8.91 -4.03
CA VAL A 293 -6.41 -10.35 -4.14
C VAL A 293 -7.37 -10.85 -3.04
N THR A 294 -7.41 -10.19 -1.89
CA THR A 294 -8.29 -10.56 -0.77
C THR A 294 -9.78 -10.35 -1.06
N LEU A 295 -10.12 -9.53 -2.05
CA LEU A 295 -11.51 -9.33 -2.48
C LEU A 295 -12.18 -10.62 -2.97
N ILE A 296 -11.40 -11.54 -3.53
CA ILE A 296 -11.89 -12.85 -3.97
C ILE A 296 -11.34 -13.99 -3.10
N GLY A 297 -10.16 -13.82 -2.50
CA GLY A 297 -9.41 -14.86 -1.79
C GLY A 297 -9.78 -15.05 -0.32
N GLN A 298 -10.53 -14.13 0.31
CA GLN A 298 -10.84 -14.17 1.74
C GLN A 298 -12.31 -13.91 2.04
N ASN A 299 -12.77 -14.38 3.21
CA ASN A 299 -14.11 -14.09 3.73
C ASN A 299 -14.32 -12.62 4.12
N LEU A 300 -13.25 -11.90 4.41
CA LEU A 300 -13.19 -10.46 4.64
C LEU A 300 -12.00 -9.93 3.85
N SER A 301 -12.26 -9.01 2.95
CA SER A 301 -11.22 -8.32 2.20
C SER A 301 -10.36 -7.44 3.13
N GLU A 302 -9.19 -7.06 2.68
CA GLU A 302 -8.33 -6.12 3.43
C GLU A 302 -9.06 -4.81 3.77
N PHE A 303 -9.96 -4.37 2.91
CA PHE A 303 -10.76 -3.16 3.11
C PHE A 303 -11.80 -3.35 4.23
N GLU A 304 -12.50 -4.48 4.25
CA GLU A 304 -13.43 -4.82 5.32
C GLU A 304 -12.70 -5.03 6.65
N LEU A 305 -11.51 -5.64 6.63
CA LEU A 305 -10.65 -5.79 7.80
C LEU A 305 -10.20 -4.42 8.32
N HIS A 306 -9.74 -3.53 7.43
CA HIS A 306 -9.35 -2.17 7.79
C HIS A 306 -10.51 -1.40 8.41
N VAL A 307 -11.67 -1.37 7.74
CA VAL A 307 -12.86 -0.66 8.22
C VAL A 307 -13.33 -1.22 9.57
N ARG A 308 -13.37 -2.55 9.76
CA ARG A 308 -13.72 -3.14 11.07
C ARG A 308 -12.71 -2.73 12.13
N ALA A 309 -11.42 -2.79 11.84
CA ALA A 309 -10.39 -2.42 12.80
C ALA A 309 -10.51 -0.95 13.22
N VAL A 310 -10.64 -0.01 12.26
CA VAL A 310 -10.73 1.42 12.58
C VAL A 310 -12.02 1.78 13.32
N LEU A 311 -13.10 1.06 13.06
CA LEU A 311 -14.39 1.24 13.73
C LEU A 311 -14.49 0.54 15.11
N GLY A 312 -13.47 -0.25 15.48
CA GLY A 312 -13.52 -1.04 16.72
C GLY A 312 -14.49 -2.20 16.67
N LEU A 313 -14.81 -2.71 15.48
CA LEU A 313 -15.71 -3.84 15.29
C LEU A 313 -14.96 -5.18 15.38
N PRO A 314 -15.61 -6.25 15.84
CA PRO A 314 -14.97 -7.54 16.00
C PRO A 314 -14.56 -8.15 14.66
N ILE A 315 -13.40 -8.81 14.67
CA ILE A 315 -12.87 -9.62 13.56
C ILE A 315 -12.66 -11.04 14.10
N PRO A 316 -13.70 -11.88 14.12
CA PRO A 316 -13.62 -13.18 14.77
C PRO A 316 -12.75 -14.19 14.02
N ALA A 317 -12.64 -14.08 12.70
CA ALA A 317 -11.81 -14.96 11.90
C ALA A 317 -11.50 -14.36 10.52
N ILE A 318 -10.27 -14.59 10.06
CA ILE A 318 -9.82 -14.37 8.67
C ILE A 318 -9.64 -15.75 8.05
N ARG A 319 -10.41 -16.06 7.00
CA ARG A 319 -10.41 -17.37 6.35
C ARG A 319 -10.09 -17.22 4.86
N SER A 320 -9.16 -18.03 4.36
CA SER A 320 -8.94 -18.20 2.93
C SER A 320 -10.12 -18.94 2.29
N LEU A 321 -10.50 -18.53 1.09
CA LEU A 321 -11.50 -19.19 0.25
C LEU A 321 -10.87 -20.14 -0.77
N GLY A 322 -9.56 -20.23 -0.83
CA GLY A 322 -8.80 -21.05 -1.77
C GLY A 322 -7.56 -20.32 -2.28
N HIS A 323 -7.00 -20.81 -3.36
CA HIS A 323 -5.92 -20.13 -4.07
C HIS A 323 -6.50 -19.00 -4.92
N ALA A 324 -6.03 -17.81 -4.71
CA ALA A 324 -6.49 -16.61 -5.40
C ALA A 324 -5.31 -15.88 -6.05
N ALA A 325 -5.59 -15.18 -7.13
CA ALA A 325 -4.60 -14.30 -7.78
C ALA A 325 -5.25 -13.01 -8.25
N SER A 326 -4.45 -11.98 -8.37
CA SER A 326 -4.80 -10.73 -9.02
C SER A 326 -3.77 -10.35 -10.09
N ARG A 327 -4.23 -9.73 -11.17
CA ARG A 327 -3.39 -9.19 -12.24
C ARG A 327 -3.84 -7.78 -12.58
N VAL A 328 -2.89 -6.83 -12.64
CA VAL A 328 -3.20 -5.45 -12.99
C VAL A 328 -3.57 -5.30 -14.47
N VAL A 329 -4.46 -4.37 -14.74
CA VAL A 329 -4.79 -3.88 -16.08
C VAL A 329 -4.11 -2.54 -16.24
N LEU A 330 -3.13 -2.46 -17.15
CA LEU A 330 -2.33 -1.27 -17.40
C LEU A 330 -2.81 -0.55 -18.66
N ALA A 331 -2.84 0.80 -18.61
CA ALA A 331 -2.97 1.60 -19.81
C ALA A 331 -1.66 1.57 -20.61
N THR A 332 -1.76 1.53 -21.94
CA THR A 332 -0.63 1.60 -22.88
C THR A 332 -0.48 2.98 -23.50
N GLU A 333 -1.55 3.77 -23.49
CA GLU A 333 -1.65 5.08 -24.13
C GLU A 333 -2.20 6.14 -23.18
N THR A 334 -2.10 7.40 -23.59
CA THR A 334 -2.66 8.53 -22.84
C THR A 334 -4.05 8.87 -23.37
N HIS A 335 -5.02 8.95 -22.46
CA HIS A 335 -6.40 9.36 -22.76
C HIS A 335 -6.92 10.26 -21.64
N ASP A 336 -7.56 11.36 -21.99
CA ASP A 336 -8.21 12.27 -21.04
C ASP A 336 -9.59 11.75 -20.56
N HIS A 337 -10.20 10.87 -21.37
CA HIS A 337 -11.41 10.12 -21.05
C HIS A 337 -11.16 8.64 -21.28
N VAL A 338 -11.62 7.80 -20.38
CA VAL A 338 -11.27 6.38 -20.36
C VAL A 338 -12.46 5.52 -20.71
N SER A 339 -12.28 4.63 -21.67
CA SER A 339 -13.19 3.52 -21.96
C SER A 339 -12.49 2.17 -21.76
N TYR A 340 -13.29 1.11 -21.66
CA TYR A 340 -12.81 -0.26 -21.55
C TYR A 340 -13.52 -1.15 -22.56
N SER A 341 -12.76 -1.99 -23.26
CA SER A 341 -13.30 -3.05 -24.11
C SER A 341 -12.79 -4.42 -23.67
N GLY A 342 -13.44 -5.51 -24.12
CA GLY A 342 -13.10 -6.87 -23.75
C GLY A 342 -13.61 -7.30 -22.36
N VAL A 343 -14.46 -6.50 -21.71
CA VAL A 343 -15.00 -6.80 -20.36
C VAL A 343 -15.79 -8.11 -20.35
N ALA A 344 -16.62 -8.35 -21.36
CA ALA A 344 -17.39 -9.59 -21.47
C ALA A 344 -16.48 -10.81 -21.60
N ASP A 345 -15.45 -10.72 -22.44
CA ASP A 345 -14.49 -11.82 -22.68
C ASP A 345 -13.67 -12.12 -21.41
N ALA A 346 -13.29 -11.08 -20.66
CA ALA A 346 -12.57 -11.23 -19.41
C ALA A 346 -13.37 -11.96 -18.31
N LEU A 347 -14.70 -11.94 -18.39
CA LEU A 347 -15.60 -12.54 -17.40
C LEU A 347 -16.18 -13.91 -17.84
N VAL A 348 -15.71 -14.50 -18.93
CA VAL A 348 -16.20 -15.79 -19.42
C VAL A 348 -15.82 -16.93 -18.48
N ASN A 349 -14.63 -16.89 -17.88
CA ASN A 349 -14.19 -17.93 -16.98
C ASN A 349 -14.89 -17.85 -15.63
N PRO A 350 -15.38 -18.98 -15.07
CA PRO A 350 -15.92 -18.99 -13.73
C PRO A 350 -14.84 -18.61 -12.71
N ASP A 351 -15.28 -18.13 -11.55
CA ASP A 351 -14.40 -17.70 -10.44
C ASP A 351 -13.46 -16.54 -10.80
N THR A 352 -13.82 -15.71 -11.78
CA THR A 352 -13.13 -14.47 -12.13
C THR A 352 -13.98 -13.25 -11.79
N GLN A 353 -13.32 -12.17 -11.38
CA GLN A 353 -13.92 -10.86 -11.11
C GLN A 353 -13.04 -9.74 -11.70
N LEU A 354 -13.64 -8.62 -12.00
CA LEU A 354 -12.95 -7.42 -12.46
C LEU A 354 -13.25 -6.24 -11.55
N LEU A 355 -12.20 -5.48 -11.24
CA LEU A 355 -12.33 -4.15 -10.65
C LEU A 355 -11.76 -3.14 -11.63
N LEU A 356 -12.62 -2.37 -12.27
CA LEU A 356 -12.23 -1.21 -13.07
C LEU A 356 -12.23 0.00 -12.13
N PHE A 357 -11.08 0.66 -12.00
CA PHE A 357 -10.89 1.65 -10.94
C PHE A 357 -11.71 2.92 -11.14
N GLY A 358 -12.04 3.27 -12.39
CA GLY A 358 -12.79 4.49 -12.70
C GLY A 358 -11.92 5.74 -12.61
N LYS A 359 -10.63 5.65 -12.90
CA LYS A 359 -9.74 6.81 -13.00
C LYS A 359 -10.15 7.68 -14.19
N PRO A 360 -10.13 9.02 -14.07
CA PRO A 360 -10.64 9.90 -15.12
C PRO A 360 -9.78 9.96 -16.37
N ASP A 361 -8.48 9.70 -16.22
CA ASP A 361 -7.48 9.71 -17.28
C ASP A 361 -6.64 8.44 -17.32
N ALA A 362 -6.00 8.17 -18.43
CA ALA A 362 -5.04 7.10 -18.61
C ALA A 362 -3.70 7.64 -19.12
N ARG A 363 -2.62 6.96 -18.78
CA ARG A 363 -1.27 7.20 -19.31
C ARG A 363 -0.49 5.89 -19.28
N PRO A 364 0.55 5.73 -20.10
CA PRO A 364 1.35 4.51 -20.12
C PRO A 364 1.74 4.04 -18.72
N HIS A 365 1.54 2.76 -18.47
CA HIS A 365 1.79 2.07 -17.20
C HIS A 365 0.89 2.47 -16.02
N ARG A 366 -0.10 3.35 -16.21
CA ARG A 366 -1.08 3.62 -15.13
C ARG A 366 -1.97 2.40 -14.92
N ARG A 367 -2.09 1.96 -13.68
CA ARG A 367 -3.01 0.89 -13.30
C ARG A 367 -4.45 1.38 -13.38
N MET A 368 -5.26 0.72 -14.21
CA MET A 368 -6.63 1.11 -14.52
C MET A 368 -7.66 0.13 -13.97
N GLY A 369 -7.22 -1.03 -13.53
CA GLY A 369 -8.05 -2.08 -12.94
C GLY A 369 -7.22 -3.27 -12.52
N VAL A 370 -7.91 -4.28 -11.97
CA VAL A 370 -7.35 -5.61 -11.71
C VAL A 370 -8.35 -6.67 -12.13
N ALA A 371 -7.85 -7.78 -12.66
CA ALA A 371 -8.56 -9.02 -12.79
C ALA A 371 -8.23 -9.93 -11.59
N LEU A 372 -9.24 -10.53 -10.98
CA LEU A 372 -9.12 -11.42 -9.84
C LEU A 372 -9.60 -12.81 -10.23
N ALA A 373 -8.97 -13.86 -9.72
CA ALA A 373 -9.42 -15.22 -9.98
C ALA A 373 -9.17 -16.16 -8.79
N LEU A 374 -10.05 -17.16 -8.64
CA LEU A 374 -9.81 -18.34 -7.82
C LEU A 374 -9.38 -19.52 -8.73
N GLY A 375 -8.56 -20.42 -8.20
CA GLY A 375 -8.11 -21.63 -8.85
C GLY A 375 -8.00 -22.80 -7.88
N ALA A 376 -7.87 -24.01 -8.40
CA ALA A 376 -7.58 -25.19 -7.60
C ALA A 376 -6.19 -25.14 -6.96
N ASP A 377 -5.28 -24.43 -7.61
CA ASP A 377 -3.94 -24.13 -7.13
C ASP A 377 -3.50 -22.72 -7.53
N GLU A 378 -2.33 -22.27 -7.05
CA GLU A 378 -1.75 -20.95 -7.36
C GLU A 378 -1.58 -20.75 -8.89
N ALA A 379 -1.09 -21.77 -9.58
CA ALA A 379 -0.79 -21.67 -11.00
C ALA A 379 -2.08 -21.49 -11.84
N GLU A 380 -3.15 -22.15 -11.46
CA GLU A 380 -4.45 -21.97 -12.12
C GLU A 380 -5.05 -20.59 -11.83
N ALA A 381 -5.04 -20.15 -10.57
CA ALA A 381 -5.53 -18.82 -10.20
C ALA A 381 -4.80 -17.73 -10.98
N ARG A 382 -3.48 -17.79 -11.05
CA ARG A 382 -2.65 -16.84 -11.81
C ARG A 382 -2.96 -16.89 -13.30
N ARG A 383 -3.04 -18.05 -13.91
CA ARG A 383 -3.39 -18.17 -15.34
C ARG A 383 -4.76 -17.56 -15.65
N LYS A 384 -5.76 -17.80 -14.80
CA LYS A 384 -7.11 -17.21 -14.97
C LYS A 384 -7.07 -15.69 -14.86
N ALA A 385 -6.41 -15.15 -13.85
CA ALA A 385 -6.26 -13.70 -13.67
C ALA A 385 -5.49 -13.04 -14.83
N ASP A 386 -4.39 -13.65 -15.28
CA ASP A 386 -3.62 -13.19 -16.44
C ASP A 386 -4.46 -13.22 -17.73
N GLY A 387 -5.20 -14.30 -17.96
CA GLY A 387 -6.09 -14.44 -19.12
C GLY A 387 -7.20 -13.38 -19.13
N ALA A 388 -7.85 -13.16 -17.98
CA ALA A 388 -8.89 -12.14 -17.87
C ALA A 388 -8.33 -10.72 -18.09
N ALA A 389 -7.19 -10.39 -17.48
CA ALA A 389 -6.54 -9.09 -17.70
C ALA A 389 -6.12 -8.87 -19.15
N ALA A 390 -5.66 -9.94 -19.84
CA ALA A 390 -5.23 -9.87 -21.23
C ALA A 390 -6.37 -9.59 -22.22
N CYS A 391 -7.62 -9.88 -21.85
CA CYS A 391 -8.79 -9.54 -22.68
C CYS A 391 -9.09 -8.03 -22.67
N LEU A 392 -8.70 -7.33 -21.61
CA LEU A 392 -9.05 -5.92 -21.43
C LEU A 392 -8.17 -4.99 -22.27
N ARG A 393 -8.77 -3.97 -22.82
CA ARG A 393 -8.10 -2.84 -23.48
C ARG A 393 -8.63 -1.56 -22.88
N VAL A 394 -7.70 -0.67 -22.54
CA VAL A 394 -7.98 0.69 -22.09
C VAL A 394 -7.84 1.61 -23.30
N GLY A 395 -8.87 2.37 -23.61
CA GLY A 395 -8.93 3.23 -24.77
C GLY A 395 -9.58 4.58 -24.47
N ALA A 396 -9.76 5.38 -25.51
CA ALA A 396 -10.50 6.63 -25.43
C ALA A 396 -11.99 6.36 -25.16
N GLY A 397 -12.57 7.17 -24.25
CA GLY A 397 -13.99 7.14 -23.90
C GLY A 397 -14.86 7.86 -24.90
#